data_ea644335114ea8ed340defcf373a4ae1
#
_entry.id   ea644335114ea8ed340defcf373a4ae1
#
_cell.length_a   1.000
_cell.length_b   1.000
_cell.length_c   1.000
_cell.angle_alpha   90.00
_cell.angle_beta   90.00
_cell.angle_gamma   90.00
#
_symmetry.space_group_name_H-M   'P 1'
#
loop_
_entity.id
_entity.type
_entity.pdbx_description
1 polymer ?
#
loop_
_entity_poly.entity_id
_entity_poly.type
_entity_poly.pdbx_seq_one_letter_code
_entity_poly.pdbx_strand_id
1 'polypeptide(L)'
;MTEKQKEQLISQSGVLSMGFTKSMIDKLLPPPILKRNPHYASSAPMKLWREDDVRSVMGTQEFQTMAAKAAARKAASAKAVETKRKNAEVIADDLIASIHVTRWDMPVLEEATLNAKQEWFLEHGNVDMVTPNTETLERWMVNFVRHNLCEYDDKLIDLFGLVGKEELYHRLKTETIAKIAEVYPELEVECKRQAQE
;
A
#
# COMPACT_ATOMS: atom_id res chain seq x y z
N MET A 1 27.14 -45.43 -28.66
CA MET A 1 26.28 -44.28 -29.01
C MET A 1 26.03 -43.51 -27.72
N THR A 2 26.77 -42.42 -27.50
CA THR A 2 26.72 -41.62 -26.27
C THR A 2 25.48 -40.73 -26.31
N GLU A 3 24.52 -40.97 -25.41
CA GLU A 3 23.38 -40.06 -25.18
C GLU A 3 23.94 -38.67 -24.86
N LYS A 4 23.72 -37.73 -25.76
CA LYS A 4 23.92 -36.32 -25.46
C LYS A 4 23.00 -35.95 -24.30
N GLN A 5 23.53 -35.88 -23.08
CA GLN A 5 22.84 -35.28 -21.98
C GLN A 5 22.36 -33.88 -22.43
N LYS A 6 21.06 -33.68 -22.46
CA LYS A 6 20.44 -32.42 -22.82
C LYS A 6 20.88 -31.40 -21.78
N GLU A 7 21.80 -30.48 -22.15
CA GLU A 7 22.23 -29.39 -21.26
C GLU A 7 21.02 -28.67 -20.73
N GLN A 8 20.80 -28.77 -19.44
CA GLN A 8 19.67 -28.10 -18.77
C GLN A 8 20.07 -26.63 -18.52
N LEU A 9 19.34 -25.72 -19.17
CA LEU A 9 19.56 -24.28 -19.04
C LEU A 9 18.57 -23.69 -18.06
N ILE A 10 19.05 -22.84 -17.17
CA ILE A 10 18.26 -22.12 -16.17
C ILE A 10 18.25 -20.63 -16.48
N SER A 11 17.10 -19.97 -16.33
CA SER A 11 16.93 -18.55 -16.53
C SER A 11 17.45 -17.75 -15.32
N GLN A 12 17.65 -16.43 -15.51
CA GLN A 12 18.06 -15.55 -14.41
C GLN A 12 17.08 -15.60 -13.22
N SER A 13 15.79 -15.71 -13.46
CA SER A 13 14.79 -15.87 -12.40
C SER A 13 14.96 -17.21 -11.66
N GLY A 14 15.26 -18.28 -12.41
CA GLY A 14 15.58 -19.58 -11.82
C GLY A 14 16.84 -19.54 -10.95
N VAL A 15 17.91 -18.87 -11.43
CA VAL A 15 19.14 -18.72 -10.64
C VAL A 15 18.88 -17.88 -9.36
N LEU A 16 18.06 -16.82 -9.46
CA LEU A 16 17.68 -16.03 -8.28
C LEU A 16 16.87 -16.86 -7.28
N SER A 17 15.99 -17.75 -7.74
CA SER A 17 15.22 -18.64 -6.85
C SER A 17 16.08 -19.67 -6.13
N MET A 18 17.28 -19.98 -6.66
CA MET A 18 18.28 -20.83 -6.02
C MET A 18 19.13 -20.10 -4.95
N GLY A 19 18.80 -18.86 -4.64
CA GLY A 19 19.45 -18.08 -3.57
C GLY A 19 20.55 -17.13 -4.03
N PHE A 20 20.78 -16.98 -5.32
CA PHE A 20 21.68 -15.96 -5.84
C PHE A 20 21.05 -14.57 -5.75
N THR A 21 21.88 -13.57 -5.54
CA THR A 21 21.52 -12.17 -5.83
C THR A 21 22.07 -11.77 -7.20
N LYS A 22 21.57 -10.67 -7.78
CA LYS A 22 22.11 -10.15 -9.06
C LYS A 22 23.63 -9.96 -8.99
N SER A 23 24.13 -9.38 -7.91
CA SER A 23 25.58 -9.18 -7.69
C SER A 23 26.37 -10.49 -7.58
N MET A 24 25.75 -11.56 -7.05
CA MET A 24 26.39 -12.89 -7.02
C MET A 24 26.45 -13.52 -8.40
N ILE A 25 25.38 -13.38 -9.19
CA ILE A 25 25.35 -13.84 -10.59
C ILE A 25 26.49 -13.19 -11.38
N ASP A 26 26.63 -11.87 -11.28
CA ASP A 26 27.63 -11.10 -12.03
C ASP A 26 29.08 -11.44 -11.61
N LYS A 27 29.29 -11.85 -10.34
CA LYS A 27 30.63 -12.14 -9.81
C LYS A 27 31.04 -13.59 -9.93
N LEU A 28 30.11 -14.52 -9.75
CA LEU A 28 30.41 -15.92 -9.53
C LEU A 28 30.08 -16.80 -10.73
N LEU A 29 29.13 -16.43 -11.56
CA LEU A 29 28.74 -17.23 -12.71
C LEU A 29 29.46 -16.78 -13.98
N PRO A 30 29.69 -17.73 -14.94
CA PRO A 30 30.21 -17.38 -16.24
C PRO A 30 29.26 -16.46 -17.00
N PRO A 31 29.74 -15.82 -18.10
CA PRO A 31 28.86 -15.03 -18.96
C PRO A 31 27.63 -15.82 -19.39
N PRO A 32 26.44 -15.19 -19.41
CA PRO A 32 25.20 -15.86 -19.76
C PRO A 32 25.15 -16.25 -21.23
N ILE A 33 24.49 -17.36 -21.52
CA ILE A 33 24.06 -17.73 -22.87
C ILE A 33 22.85 -16.87 -23.20
N LEU A 34 22.94 -16.06 -24.25
CA LEU A 34 21.85 -15.20 -24.69
C LEU A 34 20.97 -15.94 -25.69
N LYS A 35 19.66 -16.05 -25.39
CA LYS A 35 18.66 -16.58 -26.30
C LYS A 35 17.54 -15.56 -26.54
N ARG A 36 17.01 -15.52 -27.77
CA ARG A 36 15.85 -14.69 -28.11
C ARG A 36 14.65 -15.08 -27.23
N ASN A 37 13.93 -14.10 -26.74
CA ASN A 37 12.73 -14.36 -25.97
C ASN A 37 11.62 -14.90 -26.91
N PRO A 38 11.09 -16.13 -26.69
CA PRO A 38 10.09 -16.73 -27.58
C PRO A 38 8.72 -16.02 -27.51
N HIS A 39 8.44 -15.32 -26.41
CA HIS A 39 7.14 -14.67 -26.18
C HIS A 39 7.11 -13.19 -26.60
N TYR A 40 8.29 -12.53 -26.65
CA TYR A 40 8.38 -11.10 -26.96
C TYR A 40 9.57 -10.84 -27.89
N ALA A 41 9.30 -10.73 -29.18
CA ALA A 41 10.34 -10.58 -30.21
C ALA A 41 11.15 -9.28 -30.10
N SER A 42 10.57 -8.21 -29.51
CA SER A 42 11.19 -6.90 -29.29
C SER A 42 11.88 -6.75 -27.93
N SER A 43 11.80 -7.76 -27.06
CA SER A 43 12.41 -7.73 -25.72
C SER A 43 13.89 -8.05 -25.76
N ALA A 44 14.61 -7.63 -24.70
CA ALA A 44 16.00 -8.01 -24.48
C ALA A 44 16.13 -9.54 -24.46
N PRO A 45 17.27 -10.09 -24.96
CA PRO A 45 17.53 -11.52 -24.93
C PRO A 45 17.45 -12.10 -23.52
N MET A 46 16.95 -13.32 -23.41
CA MET A 46 16.95 -14.07 -22.16
C MET A 46 18.38 -14.48 -21.80
N LYS A 47 18.76 -14.21 -20.57
CA LYS A 47 20.04 -14.68 -19.98
C LYS A 47 19.84 -16.06 -19.36
N LEU A 48 20.62 -17.03 -19.82
CA LEU A 48 20.56 -18.43 -19.40
C LEU A 48 21.93 -18.91 -18.96
N TRP A 49 21.96 -19.81 -18.01
CA TRP A 49 23.18 -20.51 -17.54
C TRP A 49 22.97 -22.01 -17.59
N ARG A 50 24.05 -22.78 -17.67
CA ARG A 50 24.00 -24.23 -17.48
C ARG A 50 23.71 -24.51 -16.00
N GLU A 51 22.79 -25.40 -15.74
CA GLU A 51 22.40 -25.72 -14.36
C GLU A 51 23.59 -26.30 -13.57
N ASP A 52 24.43 -27.12 -14.23
CA ASP A 52 25.62 -27.68 -13.59
C ASP A 52 26.63 -26.62 -13.15
N ASP A 53 26.83 -25.57 -13.94
CA ASP A 53 27.70 -24.43 -13.56
C ASP A 53 27.15 -23.73 -12.33
N VAL A 54 25.82 -23.46 -12.31
CA VAL A 54 25.15 -22.82 -11.17
C VAL A 54 25.30 -23.69 -9.91
N ARG A 55 25.04 -25.00 -10.01
CA ARG A 55 25.16 -25.93 -8.88
C ARG A 55 26.58 -26.05 -8.38
N SER A 56 27.58 -26.09 -9.29
CA SER A 56 29.01 -26.12 -8.94
C SER A 56 29.40 -24.88 -8.11
N VAL A 57 28.96 -23.69 -8.54
CA VAL A 57 29.22 -22.43 -7.82
C VAL A 57 28.56 -22.42 -6.45
N MET A 58 27.36 -22.98 -6.30
CA MET A 58 26.66 -23.08 -5.01
C MET A 58 27.46 -23.90 -3.96
N GLY A 59 28.26 -24.85 -4.41
CA GLY A 59 29.16 -25.65 -3.54
C GLY A 59 30.38 -24.87 -3.04
N THR A 60 30.69 -23.70 -3.59
CA THR A 60 31.88 -22.94 -3.23
C THR A 60 31.74 -22.18 -1.91
N GLN A 61 32.85 -22.03 -1.18
CA GLN A 61 32.90 -21.25 0.07
C GLN A 61 32.57 -19.78 -0.19
N GLU A 62 32.91 -19.24 -1.37
CA GLU A 62 32.61 -17.85 -1.74
C GLU A 62 31.12 -17.62 -1.87
N PHE A 63 30.39 -18.50 -2.58
CA PHE A 63 28.95 -18.46 -2.66
C PHE A 63 28.31 -18.53 -1.27
N GLN A 64 28.68 -19.49 -0.44
CA GLN A 64 28.11 -19.68 0.90
C GLN A 64 28.31 -18.43 1.76
N THR A 65 29.49 -17.81 1.71
CA THR A 65 29.77 -16.57 2.44
C THR A 65 28.92 -15.42 1.96
N MET A 66 28.77 -15.25 0.65
CA MET A 66 27.95 -14.20 0.07
C MET A 66 26.46 -14.43 0.33
N ALA A 67 25.99 -15.66 0.23
CA ALA A 67 24.60 -16.04 0.51
C ALA A 67 24.23 -15.79 1.98
N ALA A 68 25.10 -16.16 2.92
CA ALA A 68 24.90 -15.89 4.34
C ALA A 68 24.82 -14.38 4.63
N LYS A 69 25.68 -13.56 4.03
CA LYS A 69 25.62 -12.08 4.14
C LYS A 69 24.34 -11.51 3.54
N ALA A 70 23.90 -12.03 2.40
CA ALA A 70 22.66 -11.61 1.76
C ALA A 70 21.43 -11.96 2.62
N ALA A 71 21.38 -13.17 3.17
CA ALA A 71 20.33 -13.61 4.09
C ALA A 71 20.29 -12.76 5.36
N ALA A 72 21.44 -12.46 5.97
CA ALA A 72 21.51 -11.59 7.15
C ALA A 72 21.00 -10.16 6.86
N ARG A 73 21.37 -9.58 5.70
CA ARG A 73 20.85 -8.26 5.27
C ARG A 73 19.34 -8.29 5.04
N LYS A 74 18.82 -9.35 4.41
CA LYS A 74 17.38 -9.51 4.18
C LYS A 74 16.62 -9.59 5.51
N ALA A 75 17.13 -10.38 6.46
CA ALA A 75 16.54 -10.51 7.79
C ALA A 75 16.57 -9.17 8.57
N ALA A 76 17.69 -8.45 8.53
CA ALA A 76 17.81 -7.13 9.16
C ALA A 76 16.84 -6.11 8.52
N SER A 77 16.72 -6.11 7.20
CA SER A 77 15.77 -5.24 6.49
C SER A 77 14.31 -5.56 6.85
N ALA A 78 13.94 -6.83 6.92
CA ALA A 78 12.60 -7.25 7.33
C ALA A 78 12.28 -6.79 8.76
N LYS A 79 13.25 -6.97 9.69
CA LYS A 79 13.10 -6.49 11.07
C LYS A 79 12.96 -4.96 11.16
N ALA A 80 13.71 -4.23 10.34
CA ALA A 80 13.61 -2.77 10.28
C ALA A 80 12.25 -2.29 9.75
N VAL A 81 11.69 -2.97 8.73
CA VAL A 81 10.35 -2.69 8.23
C VAL A 81 9.30 -2.96 9.30
N GLU A 82 9.41 -4.09 10.00
CA GLU A 82 8.49 -4.45 11.08
C GLU A 82 8.52 -3.41 12.23
N THR A 83 9.71 -2.94 12.61
CA THR A 83 9.85 -1.88 13.62
C THR A 83 9.20 -0.57 13.15
N LYS A 84 9.43 -0.19 11.87
CA LYS A 84 8.80 1.01 11.30
C LYS A 84 7.28 0.89 11.27
N ARG A 85 6.73 -0.30 10.95
CA ARG A 85 5.29 -0.54 10.95
C ARG A 85 4.70 -0.38 12.36
N LYS A 86 5.32 -0.98 13.37
CA LYS A 86 4.88 -0.83 14.77
C LYS A 86 4.89 0.62 15.24
N ASN A 87 5.95 1.36 14.89
CA ASN A 87 6.01 2.78 15.24
C ASN A 87 4.91 3.58 14.52
N ALA A 88 4.60 3.25 13.27
CA ALA A 88 3.53 3.89 12.53
C ALA A 88 2.14 3.60 13.11
N GLU A 89 1.93 2.37 13.63
CA GLU A 89 0.71 2.00 14.35
C GLU A 89 0.53 2.82 15.64
N VAL A 90 1.60 3.00 16.44
CA VAL A 90 1.57 3.84 17.64
C VAL A 90 1.23 5.30 17.31
N ILE A 91 1.85 5.85 16.25
CA ILE A 91 1.54 7.21 15.79
C ILE A 91 0.06 7.31 15.40
N ALA A 92 -0.46 6.32 14.66
CA ALA A 92 -1.88 6.31 14.27
C ALA A 92 -2.81 6.22 15.47
N ASP A 93 -2.47 5.42 16.51
CA ASP A 93 -3.23 5.34 17.75
C ASP A 93 -3.32 6.70 18.43
N ASP A 94 -2.20 7.42 18.56
CA ASP A 94 -2.15 8.74 19.17
C ASP A 94 -2.95 9.77 18.36
N LEU A 95 -2.84 9.75 17.03
CA LEU A 95 -3.60 10.63 16.14
C LEU A 95 -5.10 10.38 16.28
N ILE A 96 -5.54 9.11 16.21
CA ILE A 96 -6.94 8.73 16.35
C ILE A 96 -7.48 9.13 17.73
N ALA A 97 -6.72 8.91 18.80
CA ALA A 97 -7.13 9.29 20.16
C ALA A 97 -7.35 10.80 20.28
N SER A 98 -6.54 11.60 19.57
CA SER A 98 -6.62 13.06 19.62
C SER A 98 -7.73 13.69 18.79
N ILE A 99 -8.43 12.93 17.92
CA ILE A 99 -9.52 13.45 17.11
C ILE A 99 -10.68 13.88 18.00
N HIS A 100 -11.11 15.11 17.84
CA HIS A 100 -12.28 15.66 18.48
C HIS A 100 -13.35 15.98 17.44
N VAL A 101 -14.60 15.60 17.68
CA VAL A 101 -15.73 15.89 16.80
C VAL A 101 -16.57 17.00 17.46
N THR A 102 -16.68 18.13 16.79
CA THR A 102 -17.52 19.24 17.28
C THR A 102 -18.97 18.97 16.96
N ARG A 103 -19.85 19.03 17.99
CA ARG A 103 -21.29 18.89 17.82
C ARG A 103 -21.94 20.23 17.44
N TRP A 104 -22.69 20.23 16.33
CA TRP A 104 -23.61 21.29 15.93
C TRP A 104 -25.05 20.76 16.03
N ASP A 105 -26.03 21.66 16.15
CA ASP A 105 -27.43 21.29 16.05
C ASP A 105 -27.75 20.80 14.64
N MET A 106 -28.59 19.76 14.54
CA MET A 106 -28.90 19.10 13.27
C MET A 106 -29.36 20.04 12.16
N PRO A 107 -30.28 21.00 12.41
CA PRO A 107 -30.69 21.98 11.37
C PRO A 107 -29.54 22.86 10.88
N VAL A 108 -28.62 23.25 11.78
CA VAL A 108 -27.43 24.06 11.42
C VAL A 108 -26.46 23.24 10.59
N LEU A 109 -26.25 21.98 10.97
CA LEU A 109 -25.38 21.05 10.22
C LEU A 109 -25.95 20.80 8.81
N GLU A 110 -27.27 20.59 8.68
CA GLU A 110 -27.93 20.39 7.39
C GLU A 110 -27.74 21.60 6.49
N GLU A 111 -28.04 22.81 6.98
CA GLU A 111 -27.89 24.06 6.22
C GLU A 111 -26.44 24.27 5.76
N ALA A 112 -25.48 24.12 6.66
CA ALA A 112 -24.06 24.26 6.33
C ALA A 112 -23.59 23.23 5.31
N THR A 113 -24.07 21.99 5.42
CA THR A 113 -23.75 20.92 4.48
C THR A 113 -24.30 21.21 3.09
N LEU A 114 -25.54 21.68 2.99
CA LEU A 114 -26.17 22.05 1.72
C LEU A 114 -25.45 23.24 1.07
N ASN A 115 -25.10 24.26 1.85
CA ASN A 115 -24.34 25.41 1.36
C ASN A 115 -22.97 25.03 0.83
N ALA A 116 -22.19 24.26 1.59
CA ALA A 116 -20.88 23.77 1.16
C ALA A 116 -20.97 22.92 -0.10
N LYS A 117 -22.03 22.08 -0.21
CA LYS A 117 -22.23 21.25 -1.39
C LYS A 117 -22.64 22.07 -2.61
N GLN A 118 -23.47 23.10 -2.43
CA GLN A 118 -23.83 24.03 -3.50
C GLN A 118 -22.62 24.80 -4.02
N GLU A 119 -21.77 25.32 -3.13
CA GLU A 119 -20.52 25.98 -3.49
C GLU A 119 -19.63 25.06 -4.32
N TRP A 120 -19.45 23.81 -3.88
CA TRP A 120 -18.68 22.81 -4.62
C TRP A 120 -19.24 22.57 -6.03
N PHE A 121 -20.58 22.48 -6.20
CA PHE A 121 -21.20 22.32 -7.52
C PHE A 121 -20.96 23.53 -8.42
N LEU A 122 -21.07 24.74 -7.87
CA LEU A 122 -20.82 25.98 -8.62
C LEU A 122 -19.37 26.06 -9.11
N GLU A 123 -18.41 25.73 -8.26
CA GLU A 123 -16.99 25.67 -8.62
C GLU A 123 -16.69 24.64 -9.73
N HIS A 124 -17.48 23.57 -9.81
CA HIS A 124 -17.34 22.53 -10.83
C HIS A 124 -18.26 22.73 -12.06
N GLY A 125 -18.84 23.94 -12.20
CA GLY A 125 -19.61 24.35 -13.38
C GLY A 125 -21.07 23.87 -13.40
N ASN A 126 -21.58 23.35 -12.28
CA ASN A 126 -22.99 22.99 -12.12
C ASN A 126 -23.75 24.13 -11.44
N VAL A 127 -24.70 24.75 -12.15
CA VAL A 127 -25.51 25.89 -11.66
C VAL A 127 -26.85 25.48 -11.08
N ASP A 128 -27.25 24.22 -11.24
CA ASP A 128 -28.55 23.75 -10.75
C ASP A 128 -28.50 23.48 -9.24
N MET A 129 -29.54 23.93 -8.54
CA MET A 129 -29.76 23.59 -7.14
C MET A 129 -30.06 22.09 -7.01
N VAL A 130 -29.22 21.38 -6.24
CA VAL A 130 -29.45 19.97 -5.98
C VAL A 130 -30.25 19.80 -4.70
N THR A 131 -31.44 19.24 -4.83
CA THR A 131 -32.21 18.80 -3.65
C THR A 131 -31.93 17.31 -3.41
N PRO A 132 -31.13 16.96 -2.40
CA PRO A 132 -30.82 15.58 -2.12
C PRO A 132 -32.04 14.87 -1.49
N ASN A 133 -32.13 13.56 -1.67
CA ASN A 133 -32.96 12.73 -0.81
C ASN A 133 -32.30 12.58 0.57
N THR A 134 -33.01 12.02 1.54
CA THR A 134 -32.54 11.88 2.93
C THR A 134 -31.21 11.12 3.02
N GLU A 135 -31.10 9.99 2.34
CA GLU A 135 -29.87 9.16 2.35
C GLU A 135 -28.66 9.92 1.78
N THR A 136 -28.87 10.66 0.69
CA THR A 136 -27.80 11.48 0.09
C THR A 136 -27.40 12.62 1.02
N LEU A 137 -28.36 13.25 1.69
CA LEU A 137 -28.10 14.32 2.65
C LEU A 137 -27.32 13.82 3.85
N GLU A 138 -27.73 12.70 4.47
CA GLU A 138 -27.01 12.08 5.59
C GLU A 138 -25.57 11.74 5.20
N ARG A 139 -25.36 11.22 3.99
CA ARG A 139 -24.01 10.96 3.46
C ARG A 139 -23.17 12.23 3.36
N TRP A 140 -23.76 13.33 2.89
CA TRP A 140 -23.05 14.60 2.80
C TRP A 140 -22.77 15.18 4.19
N MET A 141 -23.69 15.05 5.14
CA MET A 141 -23.52 15.50 6.52
C MET A 141 -22.37 14.76 7.22
N VAL A 142 -22.30 13.43 7.10
CA VAL A 142 -21.16 12.66 7.65
C VAL A 142 -19.85 13.11 7.02
N ASN A 143 -19.81 13.33 5.71
CA ASN A 143 -18.61 13.83 5.03
C ASN A 143 -18.27 15.26 5.50
N PHE A 144 -19.26 16.14 5.65
CA PHE A 144 -19.06 17.51 6.13
C PHE A 144 -18.47 17.51 7.54
N VAL A 145 -19.01 16.72 8.46
CA VAL A 145 -18.50 16.59 9.84
C VAL A 145 -17.05 16.11 9.79
N ARG A 146 -16.76 15.08 9.01
CA ARG A 146 -15.42 14.51 8.92
C ARG A 146 -14.39 15.52 8.45
N HIS A 147 -14.71 16.38 7.48
CA HIS A 147 -13.75 17.30 6.87
C HIS A 147 -13.75 18.71 7.47
N ASN A 148 -14.81 19.09 8.19
CA ASN A 148 -14.96 20.48 8.68
C ASN A 148 -15.14 20.60 10.19
N LEU A 149 -15.61 19.54 10.87
CA LEU A 149 -15.91 19.59 12.30
C LEU A 149 -15.02 18.69 13.15
N CYS A 150 -13.96 18.15 12.55
CA CYS A 150 -12.89 17.48 13.26
C CYS A 150 -11.57 17.61 12.48
N GLU A 151 -10.46 17.29 13.13
CA GLU A 151 -9.11 17.45 12.55
C GLU A 151 -8.71 16.26 11.66
N TYR A 152 -9.67 15.62 10.98
CA TYR A 152 -9.40 14.42 10.17
C TYR A 152 -8.37 14.65 9.07
N ASP A 153 -8.49 15.73 8.32
CA ASP A 153 -7.60 16.01 7.18
C ASP A 153 -6.17 16.32 7.64
N ASP A 154 -6.00 17.02 8.76
CA ASP A 154 -4.69 17.27 9.34
C ASP A 154 -4.04 15.95 9.79
N LYS A 155 -4.79 15.08 10.47
CA LYS A 155 -4.30 13.76 10.89
C LYS A 155 -3.99 12.85 9.69
N LEU A 156 -4.72 12.99 8.58
CA LEU A 156 -4.42 12.27 7.34
C LEU A 156 -3.06 12.69 6.76
N ILE A 157 -2.74 13.98 6.82
CA ILE A 157 -1.43 14.52 6.40
C ILE A 157 -0.31 13.95 7.27
N ASP A 158 -0.50 13.86 8.58
CA ASP A 158 0.49 13.36 9.54
C ASP A 158 0.84 11.87 9.30
N LEU A 159 -0.07 11.09 8.70
CA LEU A 159 0.19 9.70 8.29
C LEU A 159 0.96 9.58 6.96
N PHE A 160 1.15 10.69 6.24
CA PHE A 160 1.82 10.66 4.94
C PHE A 160 3.28 10.20 5.07
N GLY A 161 3.66 9.24 4.22
CA GLY A 161 5.04 8.70 4.21
C GLY A 161 5.33 7.60 5.23
N LEU A 162 4.37 7.24 6.10
CA LEU A 162 4.52 6.12 7.02
C LEU A 162 4.40 4.78 6.29
N VAL A 163 5.05 3.75 6.85
CA VAL A 163 4.96 2.37 6.34
C VAL A 163 3.58 1.81 6.65
N GLY A 164 2.89 1.26 5.64
CA GLY A 164 1.53 0.75 5.81
C GLY A 164 0.45 1.84 5.75
N LYS A 165 0.75 3.00 5.14
CA LYS A 165 -0.12 4.17 5.11
C LYS A 165 -1.56 3.88 4.68
N GLU A 166 -1.80 2.98 3.73
CA GLU A 166 -3.14 2.67 3.22
C GLU A 166 -4.02 2.04 4.31
N GLU A 167 -3.46 1.10 5.07
CA GLU A 167 -4.14 0.48 6.21
C GLU A 167 -4.37 1.50 7.32
N LEU A 168 -3.41 2.39 7.56
CA LEU A 168 -3.53 3.46 8.56
C LEU A 168 -4.59 4.50 8.16
N TYR A 169 -4.67 4.86 6.87
CA TYR A 169 -5.71 5.76 6.35
C TYR A 169 -7.11 5.15 6.50
N HIS A 170 -7.26 3.88 6.14
CA HIS A 170 -8.53 3.19 6.31
C HIS A 170 -8.94 3.14 7.80
N ARG A 171 -7.99 2.83 8.68
CA ARG A 171 -8.22 2.80 10.11
C ARG A 171 -8.60 4.19 10.65
N LEU A 172 -7.86 5.25 10.30
CA LEU A 172 -8.18 6.62 10.67
C LEU A 172 -9.60 7.01 10.23
N LYS A 173 -9.97 6.70 8.96
CA LYS A 173 -11.32 6.95 8.44
C LYS A 173 -12.37 6.24 9.28
N THR A 174 -12.21 4.94 9.51
CA THR A 174 -13.19 4.10 10.22
C THR A 174 -13.38 4.58 11.65
N GLU A 175 -12.30 4.83 12.38
CA GLU A 175 -12.35 5.30 13.77
C GLU A 175 -12.92 6.73 13.88
N THR A 176 -12.60 7.61 12.92
CA THR A 176 -13.22 8.94 12.86
C THR A 176 -14.72 8.85 12.64
N ILE A 177 -15.17 7.98 11.73
CA ILE A 177 -16.61 7.76 11.48
C ILE A 177 -17.29 7.19 12.72
N ALA A 178 -16.65 6.30 13.47
CA ALA A 178 -17.19 5.78 14.72
C ALA A 178 -17.38 6.91 15.76
N LYS A 179 -16.41 7.80 15.92
CA LYS A 179 -16.53 8.99 16.78
C LYS A 179 -17.64 9.95 16.32
N ILE A 180 -17.82 10.09 15.00
CA ILE A 180 -18.95 10.88 14.46
C ILE A 180 -20.28 10.26 14.86
N ALA A 181 -20.43 8.93 14.77
CA ALA A 181 -21.67 8.25 15.20
C ALA A 181 -21.96 8.41 16.69
N GLU A 182 -20.92 8.45 17.56
CA GLU A 182 -21.08 8.71 18.99
C GLU A 182 -21.60 10.14 19.26
N VAL A 183 -21.11 11.13 18.50
CA VAL A 183 -21.52 12.55 18.67
C VAL A 183 -22.82 12.85 17.97
N TYR A 184 -23.12 12.18 16.85
CA TYR A 184 -24.31 12.33 16.03
C TYR A 184 -25.06 11.00 15.89
N PRO A 185 -25.80 10.54 16.92
CA PRO A 185 -26.57 9.29 16.85
C PRO A 185 -27.58 9.27 15.70
N GLU A 186 -28.05 10.43 15.28
CA GLU A 186 -28.98 10.61 14.16
C GLU A 186 -28.39 10.15 12.83
N LEU A 187 -27.05 10.15 12.69
CA LEU A 187 -26.30 9.73 11.50
C LEU A 187 -25.70 8.33 11.61
N GLU A 188 -26.02 7.57 12.68
CA GLU A 188 -25.40 6.28 12.98
C GLU A 188 -25.50 5.28 11.83
N VAL A 189 -26.65 5.21 11.16
CA VAL A 189 -26.90 4.28 10.04
C VAL A 189 -25.96 4.57 8.88
N GLU A 190 -25.84 5.84 8.50
CA GLU A 190 -24.95 6.26 7.42
C GLU A 190 -23.48 6.11 7.82
N CYS A 191 -23.11 6.39 9.06
CA CYS A 191 -21.77 6.14 9.58
C CYS A 191 -21.38 4.67 9.46
N LYS A 192 -22.27 3.74 9.84
CA LYS A 192 -22.03 2.30 9.69
C LYS A 192 -21.86 1.89 8.23
N ARG A 193 -22.61 2.48 7.32
CA ARG A 193 -22.49 2.22 5.88
C ARG A 193 -21.13 2.68 5.35
N GLN A 194 -20.70 3.90 5.68
CA GLN A 194 -19.42 4.46 5.22
C GLN A 194 -18.19 3.78 5.83
N ALA A 195 -18.30 3.20 7.01
CA ALA A 195 -17.23 2.44 7.65
C ALA A 195 -16.94 1.11 6.94
N GLN A 196 -17.87 0.61 6.11
CA GLN A 196 -17.74 -0.64 5.34
C GLN A 196 -17.22 -0.43 3.91
N GLU A 197 -17.15 0.83 3.45
CA GLU A 197 -16.58 1.25 2.15
C GLU A 197 -15.06 1.47 2.24
#